data_54a072a6c472fa6c0f46dec0c0ff834f
#
_entry.id   54a072a6c472fa6c0f46dec0c0ff834f
#
_cell.length_a   1.000
_cell.length_b   1.000
_cell.length_c   1.000
_cell.angle_alpha   90.00
_cell.angle_beta   90.00
_cell.angle_gamma   90.00
#
_symmetry.space_group_name_H-M   'P 1'
#
loop_
_entity.id
_entity.type
_entity.pdbx_description
1 polymer ?
#
loop_
_entity_poly.entity_id
_entity_poly.type
_entity_poly.pdbx_seq_one_letter_code
_entity_poly.pdbx_strand_id
1 'polypeptide(L)'
;MFKYIYHIWYIMGCKPDQWAKDWIKKKRSEDPEGVKGWTIEKQGSSHYIKWGTTYWDKEAKKNRKRSRHIGTLNPNGTITYAESITSPTPRDVKDYGNAFILEKASERIAGPLKAAFPDIWKELLALAYLRLLDCPRLNHAGDAWRLIDDTRGLAPRMSPEILSDALNAAGGAFGSREEFFSAIDGGEKWLAIDMSAVFSKSRGAFMLKKGYNRFRFQGTQFNLAAVCGAVSGTPTRLSMVCGNVKENSIAGMLKEFEIAENSILILDRGYCGKKILSDIIEVGHRFVVAAKRNNAAYETTVESGKRFTWGGRAIDCWTGKCWGYNAYRFEDALLRADERYDKYKAEEEKGIEPKGLERAGNVLLISSLKTAPKEIYRLYKLRCTVENFFDTAKNGLHGDSTYMRTDTHIMGYNFVTFLAFCIWHDIHAWLEAADLEHRYTPANVLKKFAAVKMYYMSDGPKMSDVPKDVRDLGAKIGIELK
;
A
#
# COMPACT_ATOMS: atom_id res chain seq x y z
N MET A 1 56.05 0.00 -12.53
CA MET A 1 56.36 0.96 -13.62
C MET A 1 55.92 0.30 -14.93
N PHE A 2 54.62 0.35 -15.32
CA PHE A 2 54.14 -0.15 -16.62
C PHE A 2 53.47 1.04 -17.34
N LYS A 3 54.10 1.51 -18.41
CA LYS A 3 53.58 2.50 -19.34
C LYS A 3 52.51 1.84 -20.19
N TYR A 4 51.26 2.26 -20.07
CA TYR A 4 50.24 1.97 -21.06
C TYR A 4 50.41 2.87 -22.26
N ILE A 5 50.82 2.32 -23.39
CA ILE A 5 50.87 2.97 -24.70
C ILE A 5 49.47 2.83 -25.28
N TYR A 6 48.69 3.92 -25.27
CA TYR A 6 47.48 4.02 -26.06
C TYR A 6 47.85 4.25 -27.52
N HIS A 7 47.69 3.24 -28.34
CA HIS A 7 47.72 3.36 -29.79
C HIS A 7 46.44 4.05 -30.25
N ILE A 8 46.48 5.34 -30.47
CA ILE A 8 45.47 6.09 -31.20
C ILE A 8 45.63 5.73 -32.68
N TRP A 9 44.79 4.79 -33.14
CA TRP A 9 44.62 4.60 -34.57
C TRP A 9 43.87 5.79 -35.14
N TYR A 10 44.59 6.75 -35.69
CA TYR A 10 44.04 7.75 -36.61
C TYR A 10 43.60 6.98 -37.86
N ILE A 11 42.32 6.67 -38.01
CA ILE A 11 41.74 6.12 -39.24
C ILE A 11 41.76 7.28 -40.24
N MET A 12 42.82 7.38 -41.03
CA MET A 12 42.83 8.21 -42.24
C MET A 12 41.74 7.68 -43.14
N GLY A 13 40.64 8.44 -43.34
CA GLY A 13 39.56 8.09 -44.27
C GLY A 13 40.17 7.87 -45.66
N CYS A 14 39.98 6.68 -46.21
CA CYS A 14 40.40 6.38 -47.58
C CYS A 14 39.63 7.30 -48.55
N LYS A 15 40.28 7.72 -49.64
CA LYS A 15 39.59 8.50 -50.68
C LYS A 15 38.41 7.66 -51.24
N PRO A 16 37.24 8.26 -51.45
CA PRO A 16 36.12 7.57 -52.05
C PRO A 16 36.47 7.02 -53.44
N ASP A 17 35.89 5.89 -53.77
CA ASP A 17 36.04 5.27 -55.10
C ASP A 17 35.50 6.19 -56.23
N GLN A 18 35.95 6.00 -57.45
CA GLN A 18 35.59 6.88 -58.56
C GLN A 18 34.10 6.94 -58.80
N TRP A 19 33.42 5.80 -58.74
CA TRP A 19 31.98 5.75 -58.92
C TRP A 19 31.21 6.58 -57.90
N ALA A 20 31.64 6.64 -56.64
CA ALA A 20 31.00 7.43 -55.60
C ALA A 20 31.24 8.94 -55.77
N LYS A 21 32.43 9.32 -56.33
CA LYS A 21 32.70 10.70 -56.67
C LYS A 21 31.84 11.14 -57.85
N ASP A 22 31.67 10.30 -58.85
CA ASP A 22 30.85 10.59 -60.02
C ASP A 22 29.37 10.69 -59.62
N TRP A 23 28.92 9.84 -58.73
CA TRP A 23 27.58 9.89 -58.18
C TRP A 23 27.30 11.23 -57.47
N ILE A 24 28.15 11.69 -56.56
CA ILE A 24 27.93 12.97 -55.83
C ILE A 24 27.99 14.16 -56.78
N LYS A 25 28.87 14.12 -57.77
CA LYS A 25 28.97 15.16 -58.83
C LYS A 25 27.66 15.22 -59.62
N LYS A 26 27.12 14.08 -60.03
CA LYS A 26 25.83 13.97 -60.74
C LYS A 26 24.71 14.51 -59.86
N LYS A 27 24.63 14.07 -58.60
CA LYS A 27 23.57 14.52 -57.67
C LYS A 27 23.64 16.03 -57.41
N ARG A 28 24.80 16.64 -57.33
CA ARG A 28 24.97 18.10 -57.21
C ARG A 28 24.47 18.84 -58.44
N SER A 29 24.57 18.28 -59.68
CA SER A 29 24.00 18.89 -60.86
C SER A 29 22.50 18.74 -60.98
N GLU A 30 21.92 17.65 -60.42
CA GLU A 30 20.47 17.39 -60.41
C GLU A 30 19.72 18.18 -59.31
N ASP A 31 20.29 18.27 -58.12
CA ASP A 31 19.69 18.91 -56.95
C ASP A 31 20.77 19.68 -56.12
N PRO A 32 21.18 20.88 -56.56
CA PRO A 32 22.27 21.63 -55.95
C PRO A 32 21.98 22.04 -54.50
N GLU A 33 20.75 22.40 -54.17
CA GLU A 33 20.36 22.83 -52.82
C GLU A 33 20.10 21.63 -51.88
N GLY A 34 19.48 20.55 -52.31
CA GLY A 34 19.17 19.38 -51.49
C GLY A 34 20.41 18.61 -51.05
N VAL A 35 21.50 18.67 -51.80
CA VAL A 35 22.77 18.01 -51.43
C VAL A 35 23.87 19.01 -51.05
N LYS A 36 23.54 20.24 -50.78
CA LYS A 36 24.48 21.27 -50.32
C LYS A 36 25.18 20.84 -49.04
N GLY A 37 26.51 20.90 -49.04
CA GLY A 37 27.37 20.50 -47.93
C GLY A 37 27.58 18.99 -47.80
N TRP A 38 27.07 18.16 -48.74
CA TRP A 38 27.32 16.72 -48.70
C TRP A 38 28.72 16.37 -49.15
N THR A 39 29.32 15.44 -48.38
CA THR A 39 30.65 14.87 -48.67
C THR A 39 30.56 13.36 -48.54
N ILE A 40 31.39 12.60 -49.30
CA ILE A 40 31.47 11.14 -49.18
C ILE A 40 32.80 10.79 -48.56
N GLU A 41 32.78 9.94 -47.54
CA GLU A 41 33.98 9.36 -46.90
C GLU A 41 33.91 7.83 -47.04
N LYS A 42 35.04 7.21 -47.38
CA LYS A 42 35.17 5.75 -47.46
C LYS A 42 35.77 5.24 -46.16
N GLN A 43 35.12 4.21 -45.56
CA GLN A 43 35.64 3.48 -44.43
C GLN A 43 35.49 1.98 -44.70
N GLY A 44 36.60 1.29 -44.87
CA GLY A 44 36.59 -0.09 -45.33
C GLY A 44 35.97 -0.22 -46.73
N SER A 45 34.98 -1.07 -46.90
CA SER A 45 34.22 -1.25 -48.14
C SER A 45 33.03 -0.30 -48.30
N SER A 46 32.68 0.47 -47.29
CA SER A 46 31.44 1.29 -47.23
C SER A 46 31.74 2.76 -47.53
N HIS A 47 30.79 3.41 -48.22
CA HIS A 47 30.84 4.84 -48.53
C HIS A 47 29.75 5.57 -47.76
N TYR A 48 30.17 6.48 -46.85
CA TYR A 48 29.27 7.23 -45.98
C TYR A 48 29.09 8.66 -46.49
N ILE A 49 27.82 9.08 -46.62
CA ILE A 49 27.46 10.45 -46.94
C ILE A 49 27.36 11.24 -45.64
N LYS A 50 28.08 12.35 -45.57
CA LYS A 50 28.03 13.30 -44.46
C LYS A 50 27.67 14.68 -44.99
N TRP A 51 26.79 15.36 -44.26
CA TRP A 51 26.56 16.78 -44.41
C TRP A 51 27.50 17.53 -43.47
N GLY A 52 28.08 18.64 -43.94
CA GLY A 52 28.95 19.46 -43.12
C GLY A 52 28.87 20.94 -43.48
N THR A 53 28.96 21.79 -42.49
CA THR A 53 29.10 23.23 -42.61
C THR A 53 30.12 23.74 -41.63
N THR A 54 30.72 24.89 -41.98
CA THR A 54 31.68 25.58 -41.09
C THR A 54 31.03 26.88 -40.61
N TYR A 55 31.10 27.14 -39.32
CA TYR A 55 30.59 28.36 -38.70
C TYR A 55 31.64 28.98 -37.78
N TRP A 56 31.56 30.29 -37.64
CA TRP A 56 32.41 31.03 -36.73
C TRP A 56 31.87 30.96 -35.29
N ASP A 57 32.67 30.36 -34.40
CA ASP A 57 32.34 30.32 -32.95
C ASP A 57 32.86 31.63 -32.34
N LYS A 58 31.91 32.49 -31.93
CA LYS A 58 32.23 33.82 -31.37
C LYS A 58 32.93 33.75 -30.01
N GLU A 59 32.62 32.73 -29.19
CA GLU A 59 33.26 32.55 -27.87
C GLU A 59 34.69 32.01 -28.02
N ALA A 60 34.85 30.99 -28.83
CA ALA A 60 36.16 30.38 -29.05
C ALA A 60 37.03 31.11 -30.08
N LYS A 61 36.51 32.17 -30.72
CA LYS A 61 37.20 32.99 -31.78
C LYS A 61 37.87 32.14 -32.86
N LYS A 62 37.20 31.07 -33.31
CA LYS A 62 37.71 30.16 -34.33
C LYS A 62 36.58 29.54 -35.16
N ASN A 63 36.94 29.09 -36.37
CA ASN A 63 36.06 28.32 -37.21
C ASN A 63 35.85 26.91 -36.61
N ARG A 64 34.60 26.51 -36.42
CA ARG A 64 34.23 25.14 -36.09
C ARG A 64 33.45 24.47 -37.20
N LYS A 65 33.72 23.19 -37.41
CA LYS A 65 33.01 22.35 -38.37
C LYS A 65 31.87 21.63 -37.64
N ARG A 66 30.66 21.73 -38.19
CA ARG A 66 29.51 20.92 -37.79
C ARG A 66 29.25 19.90 -38.89
N SER A 67 29.15 18.61 -38.54
CA SER A 67 28.91 17.55 -39.50
C SER A 67 27.84 16.58 -38.95
N ARG A 68 27.04 16.04 -39.85
CA ARG A 68 26.02 15.03 -39.57
C ARG A 68 26.14 13.91 -40.58
N HIS A 69 26.02 12.65 -40.09
CA HIS A 69 25.92 11.48 -40.96
C HIS A 69 24.52 11.45 -41.64
N ILE A 70 24.49 11.31 -42.96
CA ILE A 70 23.27 11.27 -43.77
C ILE A 70 22.86 9.82 -44.04
N GLY A 71 23.83 8.96 -44.34
CA GLY A 71 23.56 7.56 -44.68
C GLY A 71 24.72 6.89 -45.37
N THR A 72 24.49 5.69 -45.87
CA THR A 72 25.47 4.89 -46.62
C THR A 72 25.08 4.91 -48.10
N LEU A 73 26.02 5.23 -48.96
CA LEU A 73 25.84 5.14 -50.42
C LEU A 73 26.18 3.73 -50.88
N ASN A 74 25.17 3.07 -51.45
CA ASN A 74 25.33 1.73 -52.01
C ASN A 74 25.91 1.76 -53.42
N PRO A 75 26.61 0.69 -53.88
CA PRO A 75 27.18 0.61 -55.25
C PRO A 75 26.15 0.77 -56.38
N ASN A 76 24.88 0.47 -56.13
CA ASN A 76 23.78 0.65 -57.06
C ASN A 76 23.28 2.12 -57.16
N GLY A 77 23.94 3.06 -56.45
CA GLY A 77 23.54 4.46 -56.42
C GLY A 77 22.40 4.83 -55.51
N THR A 78 21.87 3.90 -54.74
CA THR A 78 20.83 4.18 -53.73
C THR A 78 21.47 4.60 -52.38
N ILE A 79 20.73 5.40 -51.63
CA ILE A 79 21.17 5.81 -50.28
C ILE A 79 20.35 4.99 -49.26
N THR A 80 21.04 4.26 -48.40
CA THR A 80 20.47 3.79 -47.12
C THR A 80 20.68 4.95 -46.12
N TYR A 81 19.63 5.74 -45.89
CA TYR A 81 19.71 6.86 -44.97
C TYR A 81 20.01 6.32 -43.54
N ALA A 82 20.89 7.01 -42.86
CA ALA A 82 21.09 6.77 -41.45
C ALA A 82 19.73 6.99 -40.77
N GLU A 83 19.24 6.04 -40.06
CA GLU A 83 18.20 6.30 -39.10
C GLU A 83 18.73 7.45 -38.23
N SER A 84 18.01 8.56 -38.25
CA SER A 84 18.35 9.64 -37.36
C SER A 84 18.31 9.07 -35.95
N ILE A 85 19.47 8.86 -35.36
CA ILE A 85 19.60 8.58 -33.92
C ILE A 85 19.27 9.88 -33.17
N THR A 86 18.10 10.36 -33.44
CA THR A 86 17.31 11.17 -32.55
C THR A 86 16.10 10.32 -32.19
N SER A 87 16.32 9.17 -31.56
CA SER A 87 15.33 8.68 -30.64
C SER A 87 15.16 9.84 -29.67
N PRO A 88 14.01 10.51 -29.64
CA PRO A 88 13.85 11.65 -28.76
C PRO A 88 14.13 11.16 -27.36
N THR A 89 15.16 11.70 -26.72
CA THR A 89 15.49 11.37 -25.34
C THR A 89 14.33 11.85 -24.47
N PRO A 90 13.76 11.00 -23.63
CA PRO A 90 12.68 11.43 -22.75
C PRO A 90 13.17 12.56 -21.85
N ARG A 91 12.37 13.60 -21.71
CA ARG A 91 12.64 14.74 -20.80
C ARG A 91 12.43 14.34 -19.35
N ASP A 92 11.50 13.44 -19.13
CA ASP A 92 11.16 12.90 -17.82
C ASP A 92 10.63 11.44 -17.97
N VAL A 93 10.78 10.63 -16.91
CA VAL A 93 10.30 9.25 -16.87
C VAL A 93 9.64 9.04 -15.51
N LYS A 94 8.37 8.64 -15.51
CA LYS A 94 7.59 8.45 -14.30
C LYS A 94 7.02 7.05 -14.19
N ASP A 95 6.77 6.63 -12.96
CA ASP A 95 6.08 5.39 -12.62
C ASP A 95 4.59 5.54 -12.96
N TYR A 96 4.15 4.90 -14.02
CA TYR A 96 2.76 4.98 -14.50
C TYR A 96 1.88 3.85 -13.97
N GLY A 97 2.32 2.59 -14.14
CA GLY A 97 1.44 1.46 -13.88
C GLY A 97 1.01 1.34 -12.41
N ASN A 98 1.91 1.55 -11.46
CA ASN A 98 1.55 1.55 -10.04
C ASN A 98 0.69 2.77 -9.66
N ALA A 99 0.94 3.94 -10.25
CA ALA A 99 0.09 5.12 -10.08
C ALA A 99 -1.34 4.87 -10.56
N PHE A 100 -1.49 4.22 -11.71
CA PHE A 100 -2.79 3.83 -12.26
C PHE A 100 -3.54 2.84 -11.34
N ILE A 101 -2.83 1.84 -10.76
CA ILE A 101 -3.42 0.93 -9.77
C ILE A 101 -3.91 1.70 -8.54
N LEU A 102 -3.10 2.63 -8.02
CA LEU A 102 -3.46 3.44 -6.84
C LEU A 102 -4.66 4.34 -7.13
N GLU A 103 -4.72 4.94 -8.32
CA GLU A 103 -5.87 5.72 -8.77
C GLU A 103 -7.14 4.87 -8.75
N LYS A 104 -7.11 3.70 -9.38
CA LYS A 104 -8.27 2.79 -9.47
C LYS A 104 -8.70 2.31 -8.08
N ALA A 105 -7.77 1.88 -7.25
CA ALA A 105 -8.08 1.40 -5.91
C ALA A 105 -8.55 2.51 -4.95
N SER A 106 -8.32 3.78 -5.26
CA SER A 106 -8.79 4.89 -4.45
C SER A 106 -10.14 5.48 -4.89
N GLU A 107 -10.77 4.95 -5.94
CA GLU A 107 -12.03 5.50 -6.47
C GLU A 107 -13.13 5.56 -5.39
N ARG A 108 -13.24 4.52 -4.55
CA ARG A 108 -14.22 4.46 -3.46
C ARG A 108 -14.07 5.57 -2.43
N ILE A 109 -12.84 5.96 -2.10
CA ILE A 109 -12.55 6.92 -1.03
C ILE A 109 -12.32 8.35 -1.54
N ALA A 110 -11.97 8.55 -2.81
CA ALA A 110 -11.57 9.86 -3.32
C ALA A 110 -12.71 10.91 -3.29
N GLY A 111 -13.93 10.52 -3.65
CA GLY A 111 -15.12 11.37 -3.58
C GLY A 111 -15.45 11.79 -2.16
N PRO A 112 -15.65 10.84 -1.22
CA PRO A 112 -15.84 11.11 0.20
C PRO A 112 -14.72 11.97 0.82
N LEU A 113 -13.46 11.69 0.49
CA LEU A 113 -12.33 12.47 0.99
C LEU A 113 -12.36 13.92 0.51
N LYS A 114 -12.70 14.13 -0.76
CA LYS A 114 -12.87 15.48 -1.33
C LYS A 114 -14.01 16.25 -0.68
N ALA A 115 -15.12 15.58 -0.36
CA ALA A 115 -16.26 16.22 0.30
C ALA A 115 -15.90 16.64 1.73
N ALA A 116 -15.29 15.74 2.52
CA ALA A 116 -14.95 15.99 3.91
C ALA A 116 -13.75 16.96 4.09
N PHE A 117 -12.82 17.01 3.12
CA PHE A 117 -11.59 17.81 3.19
C PHE A 117 -11.31 18.57 1.88
N PRO A 118 -12.19 19.49 1.45
CA PRO A 118 -12.12 20.10 0.11
C PRO A 118 -10.78 20.79 -0.19
N ASP A 119 -10.12 21.37 0.81
CA ASP A 119 -8.91 22.18 0.65
C ASP A 119 -7.60 21.38 0.68
N ILE A 120 -7.62 20.16 1.24
CA ILE A 120 -6.41 19.36 1.51
C ILE A 120 -6.50 17.88 1.05
N TRP A 121 -7.63 17.47 0.44
CA TRP A 121 -7.84 16.08 0.02
C TRP A 121 -6.77 15.56 -0.94
N LYS A 122 -6.23 16.44 -1.78
CA LYS A 122 -5.18 16.10 -2.75
C LYS A 122 -3.87 15.70 -2.05
N GLU A 123 -3.47 16.49 -1.07
CA GLU A 123 -2.30 16.26 -0.25
C GLU A 123 -2.44 14.96 0.57
N LEU A 124 -3.62 14.75 1.16
CA LEU A 124 -3.91 13.55 1.95
C LEU A 124 -3.89 12.28 1.08
N LEU A 125 -4.50 12.34 -0.12
CA LEU A 125 -4.51 11.20 -1.04
C LEU A 125 -3.12 10.90 -1.61
N ALA A 126 -2.36 11.94 -1.98
CA ALA A 126 -0.98 11.79 -2.43
C ALA A 126 -0.08 11.16 -1.35
N LEU A 127 -0.22 11.60 -0.09
CA LEU A 127 0.48 10.98 1.04
C LEU A 127 0.09 9.51 1.24
N ALA A 128 -1.19 9.16 1.04
CA ALA A 128 -1.64 7.77 1.10
C ALA A 128 -1.01 6.90 -0.01
N TYR A 129 -0.89 7.43 -1.23
CA TYR A 129 -0.20 6.75 -2.32
C TYR A 129 1.29 6.53 -1.99
N LEU A 130 1.98 7.58 -1.56
CA LEU A 130 3.39 7.49 -1.18
C LEU A 130 3.61 6.49 -0.04
N ARG A 131 2.64 6.40 0.89
CA ARG A 131 2.74 5.44 1.99
C ARG A 131 2.69 3.99 1.54
N LEU A 132 1.98 3.71 0.45
CA LEU A 132 1.88 2.37 -0.16
C LEU A 132 3.11 2.01 -1.01
N LEU A 133 3.85 3.01 -1.50
CA LEU A 133 5.00 2.79 -2.38
C LEU A 133 6.32 2.77 -1.62
N ASP A 134 6.71 3.86 -0.98
CA ASP A 134 8.04 4.04 -0.38
C ASP A 134 7.99 4.63 1.04
N CYS A 135 6.82 5.07 1.49
CA CYS A 135 6.61 5.69 2.80
C CYS A 135 7.67 6.74 3.20
N PRO A 136 7.95 7.75 2.35
CA PRO A 136 8.98 8.73 2.64
C PRO A 136 8.60 9.61 3.84
N ARG A 137 9.60 10.21 4.49
CA ARG A 137 9.35 11.30 5.44
C ARG A 137 8.84 12.53 4.68
N LEU A 138 8.09 13.43 5.35
CA LEU A 138 7.48 14.60 4.72
C LEU A 138 8.46 15.47 3.93
N ASN A 139 9.70 15.62 4.41
CA ASN A 139 10.75 16.38 3.73
C ASN A 139 11.22 15.76 2.40
N HIS A 140 10.92 14.50 2.14
CA HIS A 140 11.26 13.78 0.91
C HIS A 140 10.00 13.41 0.10
N ALA A 141 8.81 13.74 0.58
CA ALA A 141 7.55 13.39 -0.08
C ALA A 141 7.43 14.05 -1.47
N GLY A 142 7.89 15.30 -1.61
CA GLY A 142 7.88 16.01 -2.88
C GLY A 142 8.80 15.35 -3.94
N ASP A 143 9.97 14.87 -3.55
CA ASP A 143 10.87 14.17 -4.45
C ASP A 143 10.31 12.81 -4.86
N ALA A 144 9.73 12.06 -3.91
CA ALA A 144 9.07 10.80 -4.19
C ALA A 144 7.84 10.98 -5.13
N TRP A 145 7.04 12.04 -4.92
CA TRP A 145 5.89 12.33 -5.78
C TRP A 145 6.28 12.65 -7.22
N ARG A 146 7.42 13.30 -7.45
CA ARG A 146 7.90 13.61 -8.81
C ARG A 146 8.19 12.35 -9.64
N LEU A 147 8.50 11.23 -8.99
CA LEU A 147 8.77 9.96 -9.67
C LEU A 147 7.50 9.23 -10.10
N ILE A 148 6.33 9.63 -9.59
CA ILE A 148 5.03 9.02 -9.86
C ILE A 148 4.33 9.82 -10.95
N ASP A 149 3.68 9.14 -11.87
CA ASP A 149 2.81 9.78 -12.84
C ASP A 149 1.49 10.19 -12.17
N ASP A 150 1.11 11.46 -12.30
CA ASP A 150 -0.15 11.96 -11.73
C ASP A 150 -1.32 11.66 -12.67
N THR A 151 -1.67 10.38 -12.78
CA THR A 151 -2.69 9.88 -13.70
C THR A 151 -4.06 10.51 -13.48
N ARG A 152 -4.36 10.90 -12.23
CA ARG A 152 -5.62 11.56 -11.84
C ARG A 152 -5.59 13.09 -12.04
N GLY A 153 -4.42 13.68 -12.25
CA GLY A 153 -4.27 15.13 -12.28
C GLY A 153 -4.55 15.80 -10.94
N LEU A 154 -4.13 15.16 -9.84
CA LEU A 154 -4.32 15.69 -8.48
C LEU A 154 -3.61 17.03 -8.29
N ALA A 155 -2.39 17.17 -8.84
CA ALA A 155 -1.50 18.30 -8.66
C ALA A 155 -1.42 18.75 -7.18
N PRO A 156 -1.02 17.86 -6.24
CA PRO A 156 -0.94 18.20 -4.83
C PRO A 156 0.23 19.16 -4.56
N ARG A 157 0.10 19.97 -3.53
CA ARG A 157 1.18 20.83 -3.05
C ARG A 157 2.07 20.03 -2.09
N MET A 158 3.29 19.68 -2.52
CA MET A 158 4.14 18.69 -1.85
C MET A 158 5.28 19.31 -1.02
N SER A 159 5.19 20.60 -0.64
CA SER A 159 6.18 21.16 0.30
C SER A 159 5.99 20.58 1.72
N PRO A 160 7.07 20.35 2.48
CA PRO A 160 6.97 19.76 3.82
C PRO A 160 6.05 20.55 4.77
N GLU A 161 6.03 21.88 4.65
CA GLU A 161 5.20 22.78 5.46
C GLU A 161 3.72 22.54 5.15
N ILE A 162 3.34 22.57 3.86
CA ILE A 162 1.96 22.33 3.44
C ILE A 162 1.48 20.94 3.83
N LEU A 163 2.32 19.93 3.68
CA LEU A 163 1.98 18.57 4.09
C LEU A 163 1.82 18.44 5.61
N SER A 164 2.66 19.13 6.37
CA SER A 164 2.52 19.21 7.84
C SER A 164 1.23 19.90 8.25
N ASP A 165 0.88 21.02 7.61
CA ASP A 165 -0.36 21.74 7.86
C ASP A 165 -1.59 20.90 7.48
N ALA A 166 -1.54 20.16 6.36
CA ALA A 166 -2.60 19.26 5.94
C ALA A 166 -2.82 18.13 6.97
N LEU A 167 -1.74 17.53 7.50
CA LEU A 167 -1.84 16.53 8.57
C LEU A 167 -2.42 17.13 9.84
N ASN A 168 -1.98 18.33 10.23
CA ASN A 168 -2.50 19.03 11.42
C ASN A 168 -3.99 19.33 11.28
N ALA A 169 -4.41 19.86 10.13
CA ALA A 169 -5.81 20.17 9.82
C ALA A 169 -6.67 18.90 9.82
N ALA A 170 -6.24 17.82 9.13
CA ALA A 170 -6.97 16.55 9.10
C ALA A 170 -7.09 15.93 10.50
N GLY A 171 -6.03 16.00 11.29
CA GLY A 171 -6.03 15.49 12.66
C GLY A 171 -6.88 16.29 13.64
N GLY A 172 -6.99 17.60 13.45
CA GLY A 172 -7.84 18.49 14.27
C GLY A 172 -9.33 18.46 13.90
N ALA A 173 -9.67 18.15 12.64
CA ALA A 173 -11.03 18.20 12.12
C ALA A 173 -11.79 16.90 12.42
N PHE A 174 -12.25 16.72 13.66
CA PHE A 174 -13.01 15.53 14.06
C PHE A 174 -14.26 15.33 13.19
N GLY A 175 -15.10 16.36 13.04
CA GLY A 175 -16.34 16.29 12.26
C GLY A 175 -16.11 15.87 10.80
N SER A 176 -15.09 16.43 10.13
CA SER A 176 -14.76 16.04 8.76
C SER A 176 -14.30 14.57 8.65
N ARG A 177 -13.57 14.05 9.66
CA ARG A 177 -13.23 12.63 9.68
C ARG A 177 -14.46 11.74 9.84
N GLU A 178 -15.39 12.10 10.73
CA GLU A 178 -16.65 11.35 10.92
C GLU A 178 -17.53 11.40 9.67
N GLU A 179 -17.61 12.56 8.99
CA GLU A 179 -18.28 12.67 7.69
C GLU A 179 -17.66 11.73 6.65
N PHE A 180 -16.34 11.72 6.56
CA PHE A 180 -15.62 10.78 5.68
C PHE A 180 -15.90 9.33 6.03
N PHE A 181 -15.77 8.94 7.31
CA PHE A 181 -16.02 7.57 7.77
C PHE A 181 -17.45 7.14 7.48
N SER A 182 -18.41 8.00 7.72
CA SER A 182 -19.82 7.72 7.44
C SER A 182 -20.10 7.54 5.95
N ALA A 183 -19.42 8.31 5.10
CA ALA A 183 -19.56 8.21 3.64
C ALA A 183 -18.95 6.94 3.05
N ILE A 184 -17.93 6.36 3.68
CA ILE A 184 -17.30 5.11 3.22
C ILE A 184 -17.87 3.86 3.90
N ASP A 185 -18.74 4.02 4.90
CA ASP A 185 -19.37 2.92 5.62
C ASP A 185 -20.34 2.18 4.70
N GLY A 186 -20.02 0.92 4.42
CA GLY A 186 -20.84 0.06 3.57
C GLY A 186 -22.15 -0.44 4.25
N GLY A 187 -22.47 0.02 5.47
CA GLY A 187 -23.65 -0.37 6.23
C GLY A 187 -23.59 -1.81 6.74
N GLU A 188 -22.42 -2.42 6.81
CA GLU A 188 -22.24 -3.75 7.38
C GLU A 188 -22.53 -3.72 8.89
N LYS A 189 -23.41 -4.62 9.35
CA LYS A 189 -23.80 -4.72 10.76
C LYS A 189 -22.87 -5.59 11.62
N TRP A 190 -22.04 -6.39 10.99
CA TRP A 190 -21.05 -7.24 11.65
C TRP A 190 -19.72 -6.53 11.68
N LEU A 191 -19.29 -6.06 12.84
CA LEU A 191 -18.10 -5.20 12.96
C LEU A 191 -17.07 -5.86 13.88
N ALA A 192 -15.85 -6.00 13.40
CA ALA A 192 -14.70 -6.38 14.21
C ALA A 192 -14.04 -5.12 14.76
N ILE A 193 -13.81 -5.09 16.07
CA ILE A 193 -13.20 -3.95 16.76
C ILE A 193 -12.01 -4.44 17.56
N ASP A 194 -10.90 -3.72 17.45
CA ASP A 194 -9.72 -3.97 18.29
C ASP A 194 -8.90 -2.68 18.48
N MET A 195 -7.98 -2.73 19.45
CA MET A 195 -7.03 -1.64 19.73
C MET A 195 -5.60 -2.14 19.67
N SER A 196 -4.73 -1.32 19.14
CA SER A 196 -3.31 -1.63 19.07
C SER A 196 -2.44 -0.47 19.50
N ALA A 197 -1.39 -0.76 20.29
CA ALA A 197 -0.44 0.24 20.73
C ALA A 197 0.48 0.69 19.58
N VAL A 198 0.66 2.00 19.47
CA VAL A 198 1.63 2.65 18.58
C VAL A 198 2.61 3.46 19.42
N PHE A 199 3.90 3.25 19.20
CA PHE A 199 4.95 3.84 20.02
C PHE A 199 5.41 5.19 19.47
N SER A 200 5.75 6.10 20.38
CA SER A 200 6.36 7.38 20.03
C SER A 200 7.32 7.85 21.10
N LYS A 201 8.39 8.48 20.68
CA LYS A 201 9.37 9.15 21.55
C LYS A 201 9.07 10.64 21.74
N SER A 202 7.97 11.14 21.16
CA SER A 202 7.56 12.55 21.31
C SER A 202 7.22 12.87 22.78
N ARG A 203 7.48 14.11 23.17
CA ARG A 203 7.13 14.64 24.51
C ARG A 203 6.02 15.69 24.45
N GLY A 204 5.61 16.10 23.25
CA GLY A 204 4.66 17.20 23.04
C GLY A 204 3.20 16.76 22.85
N ALA A 205 2.89 15.47 22.85
CA ALA A 205 1.54 14.97 22.65
C ALA A 205 0.93 14.48 23.97
N PHE A 206 -0.30 14.95 24.25
CA PHE A 206 -1.04 14.61 25.46
C PHE A 206 -1.48 13.16 25.51
N MET A 207 -1.84 12.59 24.35
CA MET A 207 -2.31 11.21 24.20
C MET A 207 -1.22 10.17 24.47
N LEU A 208 0.06 10.58 24.41
CA LEU A 208 1.19 9.69 24.67
C LEU A 208 1.35 9.44 26.17
N LYS A 209 1.00 8.24 26.59
CA LYS A 209 1.12 7.77 27.98
C LYS A 209 1.83 6.43 28.04
N LYS A 210 2.40 6.12 29.21
CA LYS A 210 2.84 4.75 29.50
C LYS A 210 1.61 3.86 29.65
N GLY A 211 1.58 2.75 28.93
CA GLY A 211 0.46 1.82 28.94
C GLY A 211 0.90 0.38 28.79
N TYR A 212 -0.06 -0.53 28.95
CA TYR A 212 0.17 -1.94 28.70
C TYR A 212 0.38 -2.18 27.19
N ASN A 213 1.40 -2.96 26.85
CA ASN A 213 1.61 -3.49 25.52
C ASN A 213 2.24 -4.89 25.59
N ARG A 214 2.00 -5.73 24.58
CA ARG A 214 2.46 -7.13 24.55
C ARG A 214 3.99 -7.26 24.56
N PHE A 215 4.70 -6.22 24.12
CA PHE A 215 6.17 -6.21 24.07
C PHE A 215 6.82 -5.78 25.39
N ARG A 216 6.00 -5.39 26.39
CA ARG A 216 6.48 -4.83 27.67
C ARG A 216 7.42 -3.62 27.49
N PHE A 217 7.24 -2.88 26.39
CA PHE A 217 7.99 -1.67 26.11
C PHE A 217 7.67 -0.58 27.15
N GLN A 218 8.71 0.00 27.75
CA GLN A 218 8.58 0.97 28.85
C GLN A 218 8.44 2.43 28.38
N GLY A 219 8.33 2.66 27.07
CA GLY A 219 8.16 3.99 26.49
C GLY A 219 6.72 4.46 26.49
N THR A 220 6.51 5.65 25.93
CA THR A 220 5.18 6.21 25.71
C THR A 220 4.54 5.65 24.44
N GLN A 221 3.24 5.48 24.49
CA GLN A 221 2.39 4.99 23.42
C GLN A 221 1.06 5.73 23.39
N PHE A 222 0.36 5.67 22.28
CA PHE A 222 -1.09 5.83 22.21
C PHE A 222 -1.70 4.53 21.69
N ASN A 223 -2.99 4.35 21.88
CA ASN A 223 -3.69 3.20 21.34
C ASN A 223 -4.51 3.66 20.13
N LEU A 224 -4.38 2.92 19.04
CA LEU A 224 -5.15 3.12 17.82
C LEU A 224 -6.30 2.13 17.81
N ALA A 225 -7.53 2.62 17.86
CA ALA A 225 -8.73 1.82 17.77
C ALA A 225 -9.21 1.77 16.31
N ALA A 226 -9.49 0.57 15.80
CA ALA A 226 -9.99 0.37 14.45
C ALA A 226 -11.27 -0.45 14.45
N VAL A 227 -12.15 -0.12 13.51
CA VAL A 227 -13.38 -0.85 13.21
C VAL A 227 -13.33 -1.28 11.75
N CYS A 228 -13.57 -2.56 11.51
CA CYS A 228 -13.64 -3.13 10.16
C CYS A 228 -14.96 -3.90 10.03
N GLY A 229 -15.54 -3.91 8.84
CA GLY A 229 -16.59 -4.88 8.47
C GLY A 229 -16.03 -6.29 8.70
N ALA A 230 -16.71 -7.10 9.48
CA ALA A 230 -16.18 -8.41 9.85
C ALA A 230 -16.22 -9.40 8.68
N VAL A 231 -17.20 -9.29 7.80
CA VAL A 231 -17.37 -10.16 6.63
C VAL A 231 -16.59 -9.63 5.43
N SER A 232 -16.71 -8.33 5.15
CA SER A 232 -16.09 -7.70 3.99
C SER A 232 -14.59 -7.41 4.17
N GLY A 233 -14.12 -7.29 5.41
CA GLY A 233 -12.78 -6.77 5.69
C GLY A 233 -12.64 -5.26 5.54
N THR A 234 -13.69 -4.57 5.09
CA THR A 234 -13.63 -3.13 4.77
C THR A 234 -13.35 -2.31 6.04
N PRO A 235 -12.31 -1.48 6.05
CA PRO A 235 -12.07 -0.56 7.15
C PRO A 235 -13.14 0.54 7.16
N THR A 236 -13.74 0.81 8.31
CA THR A 236 -14.84 1.77 8.43
C THR A 236 -14.52 2.93 9.36
N ARG A 237 -13.79 2.72 10.43
CA ARG A 237 -13.50 3.74 11.45
C ARG A 237 -12.09 3.60 12.01
N LEU A 238 -11.52 4.73 12.39
CA LEU A 238 -10.25 4.80 13.09
C LEU A 238 -10.29 5.92 14.13
N SER A 239 -9.87 5.65 15.37
CA SER A 239 -9.68 6.67 16.38
C SER A 239 -8.40 6.46 17.18
N MET A 240 -7.92 7.54 17.80
CA MET A 240 -6.76 7.53 18.67
C MET A 240 -7.20 7.76 20.12
N VAL A 241 -6.78 6.87 21.00
CA VAL A 241 -7.06 6.97 22.43
C VAL A 241 -5.75 7.03 23.24
N CYS A 242 -5.81 7.64 24.45
CA CYS A 242 -4.63 7.75 25.30
C CYS A 242 -3.98 6.39 25.57
N GLY A 243 -2.65 6.34 25.59
CA GLY A 243 -1.91 5.09 25.72
C GLY A 243 -2.11 4.33 27.02
N ASN A 244 -2.62 4.97 28.08
CA ASN A 244 -3.00 4.35 29.34
C ASN A 244 -4.46 3.89 29.41
N VAL A 245 -5.25 4.16 28.38
CA VAL A 245 -6.65 3.70 28.30
C VAL A 245 -6.65 2.20 28.00
N LYS A 246 -7.39 1.45 28.80
CA LYS A 246 -7.59 0.01 28.64
C LYS A 246 -8.86 -0.25 27.84
N GLU A 247 -9.00 -1.48 27.36
CA GLU A 247 -10.18 -2.01 26.65
C GLU A 247 -11.51 -1.75 27.37
N ASN A 248 -11.47 -1.47 28.67
CA ASN A 248 -12.65 -1.18 29.51
C ASN A 248 -13.40 0.11 29.12
N SER A 249 -12.84 0.94 28.25
CA SER A 249 -13.44 2.22 27.80
C SER A 249 -14.17 2.11 26.46
N ILE A 250 -14.46 0.89 26.01
CA ILE A 250 -15.07 0.66 24.67
C ILE A 250 -16.41 1.40 24.49
N ALA A 251 -17.23 1.48 25.53
CA ALA A 251 -18.55 2.14 25.41
C ALA A 251 -18.46 3.64 25.09
N GLY A 252 -17.45 4.34 25.66
CA GLY A 252 -17.16 5.73 25.29
C GLY A 252 -16.74 5.86 23.83
N MET A 253 -15.84 4.96 23.40
CA MET A 253 -15.35 4.90 22.03
C MET A 253 -16.46 4.57 21.02
N LEU A 254 -17.37 3.65 21.34
CA LEU A 254 -18.52 3.29 20.48
C LEU A 254 -19.48 4.47 20.27
N LYS A 255 -19.66 5.33 21.28
CA LYS A 255 -20.46 6.56 21.16
C LYS A 255 -19.77 7.58 20.24
N GLU A 256 -18.46 7.71 20.34
CA GLU A 256 -17.67 8.59 19.48
C GLU A 256 -17.65 8.14 18.02
N PHE A 257 -17.67 6.84 17.77
CA PHE A 257 -17.61 6.28 16.42
C PHE A 257 -18.93 6.37 15.64
N GLU A 258 -20.01 6.82 16.23
CA GLU A 258 -21.34 6.89 15.58
C GLU A 258 -21.68 5.62 14.76
N ILE A 259 -21.36 4.45 15.32
CA ILE A 259 -21.64 3.16 14.71
C ILE A 259 -23.15 2.97 14.58
N ALA A 260 -23.60 2.44 13.44
CA ALA A 260 -25.01 2.19 13.18
C ALA A 260 -25.66 1.37 14.30
N GLU A 261 -26.84 1.78 14.74
CA GLU A 261 -27.60 1.08 15.80
C GLU A 261 -27.82 -0.40 15.46
N ASN A 262 -27.90 -1.22 16.50
CA ASN A 262 -28.05 -2.67 16.39
C ASN A 262 -26.90 -3.39 15.67
N SER A 263 -25.73 -2.77 15.52
CA SER A 263 -24.53 -3.46 15.05
C SER A 263 -24.12 -4.57 16.00
N ILE A 264 -23.49 -5.61 15.46
CA ILE A 264 -23.01 -6.77 16.20
C ILE A 264 -21.49 -6.70 16.25
N LEU A 265 -20.95 -6.48 17.44
CA LEU A 265 -19.54 -6.28 17.67
C LEU A 265 -18.84 -7.62 17.94
N ILE A 266 -17.82 -7.93 17.18
CA ILE A 266 -16.96 -9.09 17.37
C ILE A 266 -15.69 -8.62 18.08
N LEU A 267 -15.48 -9.07 19.30
CA LEU A 267 -14.52 -8.52 20.22
C LEU A 267 -13.51 -9.57 20.73
N ASP A 268 -12.28 -9.13 20.99
CA ASP A 268 -11.27 -9.98 21.60
C ASP A 268 -11.58 -10.21 23.11
N ARG A 269 -10.88 -11.19 23.69
CA ARG A 269 -10.98 -11.58 25.12
C ARG A 269 -10.64 -10.45 26.09
N GLY A 270 -9.97 -9.40 25.64
CA GLY A 270 -9.70 -8.20 26.43
C GLY A 270 -10.97 -7.46 26.85
N TYR A 271 -11.98 -7.50 26.00
CA TYR A 271 -13.27 -6.83 26.21
C TYR A 271 -14.27 -7.67 27.02
N CYS A 272 -13.91 -8.88 27.45
CA CYS A 272 -14.82 -9.76 28.19
C CYS A 272 -14.92 -9.37 29.67
N GLY A 273 -15.91 -8.56 30.01
CA GLY A 273 -16.23 -8.16 31.36
C GLY A 273 -17.71 -7.83 31.52
N LYS A 274 -18.35 -8.24 32.66
CA LYS A 274 -19.79 -8.06 32.86
C LYS A 274 -20.24 -6.61 32.60
N LYS A 275 -19.51 -5.63 33.14
CA LYS A 275 -19.82 -4.20 32.97
C LYS A 275 -19.68 -3.79 31.52
N ILE A 276 -18.56 -4.14 30.85
CA ILE A 276 -18.29 -3.79 29.45
C ILE A 276 -19.43 -4.29 28.55
N LEU A 277 -19.87 -5.54 28.75
CA LEU A 277 -20.93 -6.14 27.95
C LEU A 277 -22.31 -5.50 28.23
N SER A 278 -22.59 -5.08 29.48
CA SER A 278 -23.76 -4.27 29.81
C SER A 278 -23.72 -2.91 29.10
N ASP A 279 -22.58 -2.21 29.16
CA ASP A 279 -22.39 -0.90 28.54
C ASP A 279 -22.58 -0.95 27.00
N ILE A 280 -22.13 -2.05 26.34
CA ILE A 280 -22.37 -2.27 24.89
C ILE A 280 -23.85 -2.38 24.57
N ILE A 281 -24.61 -3.12 25.39
CA ILE A 281 -26.07 -3.27 25.23
C ILE A 281 -26.78 -1.93 25.47
N GLU A 282 -26.38 -1.18 26.49
CA GLU A 282 -26.95 0.13 26.84
C GLU A 282 -26.78 1.18 25.71
N VAL A 283 -25.69 1.10 24.94
CA VAL A 283 -25.48 1.95 23.76
C VAL A 283 -26.12 1.39 22.47
N GLY A 284 -26.96 0.36 22.58
CA GLY A 284 -27.80 -0.17 21.49
C GLY A 284 -27.15 -1.21 20.60
N HIS A 285 -25.98 -1.77 20.98
CA HIS A 285 -25.27 -2.78 20.17
C HIS A 285 -25.42 -4.20 20.73
N ARG A 286 -25.09 -5.18 19.89
CA ARG A 286 -24.99 -6.60 20.25
C ARG A 286 -23.52 -7.03 20.20
N PHE A 287 -23.18 -8.21 20.70
CA PHE A 287 -21.82 -8.66 20.74
C PHE A 287 -21.63 -10.17 20.61
N VAL A 288 -20.43 -10.56 20.17
CA VAL A 288 -19.79 -11.86 20.33
C VAL A 288 -18.38 -11.61 20.86
N VAL A 289 -18.04 -12.15 22.02
CA VAL A 289 -16.75 -11.92 22.68
C VAL A 289 -16.15 -13.22 23.21
N ALA A 290 -14.83 -13.40 23.14
CA ALA A 290 -14.16 -14.51 23.81
C ALA A 290 -13.88 -14.18 25.28
N ALA A 291 -14.03 -15.18 26.14
CA ALA A 291 -13.61 -15.06 27.54
C ALA A 291 -12.14 -15.48 27.72
N LYS A 292 -11.42 -14.80 28.63
CA LYS A 292 -10.08 -15.23 29.05
C LYS A 292 -10.20 -16.59 29.76
N ARG A 293 -9.26 -17.50 29.52
CA ARG A 293 -9.31 -18.87 30.06
C ARG A 293 -9.29 -18.93 31.60
N ASN A 294 -8.77 -17.93 32.28
CA ASN A 294 -8.82 -17.77 33.74
C ASN A 294 -10.09 -17.07 34.24
N ASN A 295 -11.06 -16.78 33.36
CA ASN A 295 -12.31 -16.14 33.76
C ASN A 295 -13.24 -17.17 34.42
N ALA A 296 -13.91 -16.75 35.51
CA ALA A 296 -14.92 -17.55 36.20
C ALA A 296 -16.09 -18.01 35.29
N ALA A 297 -16.30 -17.34 34.17
CA ALA A 297 -17.27 -17.76 33.16
C ALA A 297 -17.06 -19.19 32.61
N TYR A 298 -15.82 -19.72 32.69
CA TYR A 298 -15.53 -21.11 32.33
C TYR A 298 -16.14 -22.15 33.31
N GLU A 299 -16.48 -21.72 34.51
CA GLU A 299 -17.10 -22.55 35.55
C GLU A 299 -18.62 -22.63 35.38
N THR A 300 -19.21 -21.88 34.44
CA THR A 300 -20.67 -21.89 34.20
C THR A 300 -21.14 -23.21 33.63
N THR A 301 -22.30 -23.65 34.14
CA THR A 301 -22.95 -24.93 33.82
C THR A 301 -23.23 -25.05 32.31
N VAL A 302 -22.84 -26.17 31.76
CA VAL A 302 -22.92 -26.44 30.33
C VAL A 302 -24.00 -27.50 30.11
N GLU A 303 -24.99 -27.16 29.30
CA GLU A 303 -26.04 -28.11 28.87
C GLU A 303 -25.60 -28.76 27.54
N SER A 304 -25.94 -30.04 27.37
CA SER A 304 -25.80 -30.92 26.20
C SER A 304 -24.83 -30.54 25.09
N GLY A 305 -23.81 -31.37 24.88
CA GLY A 305 -22.81 -31.22 23.81
C GLY A 305 -23.42 -31.39 22.40
N LYS A 306 -23.01 -30.51 21.50
CA LYS A 306 -23.20 -30.61 20.04
C LYS A 306 -21.83 -30.71 19.36
N ARG A 307 -21.82 -31.26 18.14
CA ARG A 307 -20.60 -31.38 17.36
C ARG A 307 -20.84 -30.84 15.95
N PHE A 308 -19.81 -30.19 15.38
CA PHE A 308 -19.80 -29.76 13.98
C PHE A 308 -18.37 -29.76 13.41
N THR A 309 -18.26 -29.64 12.11
CA THR A 309 -16.97 -29.50 11.44
C THR A 309 -16.74 -28.05 10.99
N TRP A 310 -15.47 -27.60 11.10
CA TRP A 310 -15.02 -26.29 10.66
C TRP A 310 -13.58 -26.37 10.16
N GLY A 311 -13.33 -25.96 8.90
CA GLY A 311 -11.97 -25.96 8.32
C GLY A 311 -11.25 -27.32 8.42
N GLY A 312 -11.98 -28.42 8.19
CA GLY A 312 -11.42 -29.77 8.29
C GLY A 312 -11.23 -30.29 9.73
N ARG A 313 -11.68 -29.51 10.76
CA ARG A 313 -11.55 -29.86 12.18
C ARG A 313 -12.88 -30.23 12.79
N ALA A 314 -12.89 -31.19 13.70
CA ALA A 314 -14.06 -31.51 14.53
C ALA A 314 -14.07 -30.60 15.77
N ILE A 315 -15.18 -29.92 15.98
CA ILE A 315 -15.38 -28.99 17.08
C ILE A 315 -16.51 -29.51 17.96
N ASP A 316 -16.22 -29.80 19.20
CA ASP A 316 -17.26 -30.06 20.23
C ASP A 316 -17.73 -28.75 20.84
N CYS A 317 -19.02 -28.64 21.10
CA CYS A 317 -19.63 -27.42 21.65
C CYS A 317 -20.62 -27.72 22.73
N TRP A 318 -20.58 -26.93 23.78
CA TRP A 318 -21.54 -26.92 24.88
C TRP A 318 -22.15 -25.52 25.00
N THR A 319 -23.43 -25.46 25.39
CA THR A 319 -24.15 -24.19 25.54
C THR A 319 -24.58 -23.97 26.98
N GLY A 320 -24.67 -22.73 27.40
CA GLY A 320 -25.07 -22.35 28.74
C GLY A 320 -25.37 -20.85 28.85
N LYS A 321 -25.32 -20.33 30.07
CA LYS A 321 -25.53 -18.91 30.39
C LYS A 321 -24.36 -18.34 31.20
N CYS A 322 -23.98 -17.11 30.88
CA CYS A 322 -23.01 -16.35 31.65
C CYS A 322 -23.50 -14.90 31.76
N TRP A 323 -23.63 -14.37 32.97
CA TRP A 323 -24.13 -13.01 33.28
C TRP A 323 -25.46 -12.65 32.59
N GLY A 324 -26.33 -13.66 32.34
CA GLY A 324 -27.60 -13.50 31.60
C GLY A 324 -27.49 -13.65 30.07
N TYR A 325 -26.31 -13.63 29.52
CA TYR A 325 -26.06 -13.82 28.09
C TYR A 325 -25.85 -15.28 27.72
N ASN A 326 -25.92 -15.61 26.41
CA ASN A 326 -25.66 -16.97 25.94
C ASN A 326 -24.16 -17.24 25.99
N ALA A 327 -23.78 -18.42 26.48
CA ALA A 327 -22.39 -18.87 26.56
C ALA A 327 -22.21 -20.13 25.68
N TYR A 328 -21.13 -20.18 24.94
CA TYR A 328 -20.81 -21.27 24.04
C TYR A 328 -19.33 -21.67 24.26
N ARG A 329 -19.14 -22.86 24.84
CA ARG A 329 -17.78 -23.42 24.99
C ARG A 329 -17.48 -24.35 23.84
N PHE A 330 -16.42 -24.09 23.15
CA PHE A 330 -15.91 -24.89 22.02
C PHE A 330 -14.63 -25.59 22.41
N GLU A 331 -14.44 -26.79 21.92
CA GLU A 331 -13.22 -27.56 22.07
C GLU A 331 -12.76 -28.07 20.70
N ASP A 332 -11.54 -27.70 20.33
CA ASP A 332 -10.85 -28.11 19.12
C ASP A 332 -9.71 -29.06 19.52
N ALA A 333 -9.83 -30.33 19.15
CA ALA A 333 -8.87 -31.37 19.51
C ALA A 333 -7.48 -31.12 18.90
N LEU A 334 -7.40 -30.61 17.67
CA LEU A 334 -6.12 -30.27 17.03
C LEU A 334 -5.47 -29.08 17.71
N LEU A 335 -6.23 -28.00 17.95
CA LEU A 335 -5.73 -26.86 18.70
C LEU A 335 -5.26 -27.26 20.11
N ARG A 336 -5.96 -28.20 20.75
CA ARG A 336 -5.53 -28.75 22.05
C ARG A 336 -4.16 -29.42 21.96
N ALA A 337 -3.93 -30.22 20.92
CA ALA A 337 -2.67 -30.89 20.71
C ALA A 337 -1.54 -29.88 20.46
N ASP A 338 -1.76 -28.91 19.59
CA ASP A 338 -0.79 -27.86 19.24
C ASP A 338 -0.42 -27.03 20.48
N GLU A 339 -1.40 -26.55 21.23
CA GLU A 339 -1.15 -25.71 22.43
C GLU A 339 -0.46 -26.50 23.56
N ARG A 340 -0.74 -27.80 23.71
CA ARG A 340 -0.01 -28.65 24.65
C ARG A 340 1.44 -28.86 24.20
N TYR A 341 1.63 -29.12 22.95
CA TYR A 341 2.97 -29.25 22.38
C TYR A 341 3.82 -28.00 22.64
N ASP A 342 3.30 -26.82 22.36
CA ASP A 342 4.01 -25.54 22.58
C ASP A 342 4.38 -25.35 24.05
N LYS A 343 3.49 -25.74 24.97
CA LYS A 343 3.76 -25.64 26.42
C LYS A 343 4.82 -26.63 26.90
N TYR A 344 4.78 -27.86 26.41
CA TYR A 344 5.81 -28.86 26.74
C TYR A 344 7.17 -28.48 26.15
N LYS A 345 7.18 -27.96 24.93
CA LYS A 345 8.40 -27.42 24.32
C LYS A 345 8.97 -26.25 25.12
N ALA A 346 8.12 -25.35 25.62
CA ALA A 346 8.57 -24.24 26.47
C ALA A 346 9.11 -24.72 27.83
N GLU A 347 8.59 -25.83 28.38
CA GLU A 347 9.14 -26.50 29.56
C GLU A 347 10.54 -27.07 29.28
N GLU A 348 10.69 -27.80 28.19
CA GLU A 348 12.00 -28.36 27.80
C GLU A 348 13.05 -27.28 27.53
N GLU A 349 12.70 -26.24 26.73
CA GLU A 349 13.67 -25.22 26.29
C GLU A 349 13.96 -24.16 27.33
N LYS A 350 13.01 -23.81 28.20
CA LYS A 350 13.05 -22.64 29.07
C LYS A 350 12.81 -22.95 30.55
N GLY A 351 12.52 -24.21 30.91
CA GLY A 351 12.18 -24.59 32.28
C GLY A 351 10.88 -23.97 32.79
N ILE A 352 9.96 -23.59 31.88
CA ILE A 352 8.67 -22.96 32.24
C ILE A 352 7.65 -24.04 32.51
N GLU A 353 7.21 -24.22 33.75
CA GLU A 353 6.18 -25.18 34.12
C GLU A 353 4.87 -24.95 33.32
N PRO A 354 4.31 -25.97 32.65
CA PRO A 354 3.12 -25.83 31.86
C PRO A 354 1.86 -25.64 32.73
N LYS A 355 1.20 -24.48 32.58
CA LYS A 355 -0.04 -24.13 33.30
C LYS A 355 -1.26 -24.12 32.37
N GLY A 356 -2.44 -24.47 32.89
CA GLY A 356 -3.71 -24.39 32.16
C GLY A 356 -3.80 -25.39 31.01
N LEU A 357 -3.19 -26.57 31.13
CA LEU A 357 -3.27 -27.67 30.17
C LEU A 357 -4.70 -28.23 30.04
N GLU A 358 -5.49 -28.14 31.10
CA GLU A 358 -6.87 -28.56 31.15
C GLU A 358 -7.81 -27.76 30.26
N ARG A 359 -7.43 -26.49 29.96
CA ARG A 359 -8.17 -25.59 29.09
C ARG A 359 -7.53 -25.40 27.71
N ALA A 360 -6.50 -26.20 27.39
CA ALA A 360 -5.91 -26.22 26.05
C ALA A 360 -6.97 -26.60 25.00
N GLY A 361 -6.98 -25.96 23.85
CA GLY A 361 -7.96 -26.17 22.79
C GLY A 361 -9.36 -25.63 23.08
N ASN A 362 -9.63 -25.06 24.25
CA ASN A 362 -10.93 -24.51 24.60
C ASN A 362 -11.05 -23.02 24.27
N VAL A 363 -12.20 -22.65 23.70
CA VAL A 363 -12.63 -21.26 23.48
C VAL A 363 -14.03 -21.11 24.08
N LEU A 364 -14.18 -20.15 24.99
CA LEU A 364 -15.52 -19.78 25.53
C LEU A 364 -15.91 -18.45 24.88
N LEU A 365 -17.05 -18.46 24.18
CA LEU A 365 -17.67 -17.27 23.62
C LEU A 365 -18.92 -16.90 24.40
N ILE A 366 -19.08 -15.61 24.69
CA ILE A 366 -20.28 -15.04 25.31
C ILE A 366 -20.92 -14.13 24.26
N SER A 367 -22.23 -14.23 24.11
CA SER A 367 -22.98 -13.49 23.10
C SER A 367 -24.34 -13.04 23.57
N SER A 368 -24.73 -11.83 23.18
CA SER A 368 -26.10 -11.34 23.30
C SER A 368 -27.07 -12.00 22.28
N LEU A 369 -26.52 -12.69 21.27
CA LEU A 369 -27.29 -13.37 20.23
C LEU A 369 -27.69 -14.77 20.69
N LYS A 370 -28.92 -15.19 20.31
CA LYS A 370 -29.36 -16.55 20.44
C LYS A 370 -29.36 -17.18 19.04
N THR A 371 -28.30 -17.88 18.70
CA THR A 371 -28.15 -18.52 17.38
C THR A 371 -27.42 -19.87 17.50
N ALA A 372 -27.32 -20.61 16.40
CA ALA A 372 -26.66 -21.92 16.40
C ALA A 372 -25.15 -21.80 16.78
N PRO A 373 -24.61 -22.76 17.57
CA PRO A 373 -23.22 -22.73 18.00
C PRO A 373 -22.22 -22.61 16.83
N LYS A 374 -22.44 -23.33 15.73
CA LYS A 374 -21.58 -23.26 14.54
C LYS A 374 -21.52 -21.83 13.97
N GLU A 375 -22.65 -21.11 13.97
CA GLU A 375 -22.74 -19.76 13.49
C GLU A 375 -21.97 -18.76 14.40
N ILE A 376 -22.14 -18.89 15.73
CA ILE A 376 -21.39 -18.11 16.72
C ILE A 376 -19.85 -18.32 16.52
N TYR A 377 -19.46 -19.58 16.33
CA TYR A 377 -18.05 -19.90 16.09
C TYR A 377 -17.54 -19.27 14.80
N ARG A 378 -18.30 -19.39 13.71
CA ARG A 378 -18.01 -18.74 12.43
C ARG A 378 -17.83 -17.24 12.57
N LEU A 379 -18.79 -16.58 13.22
CA LEU A 379 -18.77 -15.14 13.44
C LEU A 379 -17.54 -14.70 14.24
N TYR A 380 -17.21 -15.41 15.31
CA TYR A 380 -16.02 -15.09 16.08
C TYR A 380 -14.72 -15.23 15.28
N LYS A 381 -14.65 -16.19 14.35
CA LYS A 381 -13.50 -16.36 13.47
C LYS A 381 -13.28 -15.16 12.52
N LEU A 382 -14.32 -14.38 12.22
CA LEU A 382 -14.21 -13.16 11.43
C LEU A 382 -13.45 -12.04 12.17
N ARG A 383 -13.15 -12.20 13.47
CA ARG A 383 -12.32 -11.25 14.23
C ARG A 383 -10.92 -11.09 13.64
N CYS A 384 -10.38 -12.09 12.96
CA CYS A 384 -9.06 -12.00 12.31
C CYS A 384 -8.97 -10.84 11.30
N THR A 385 -10.10 -10.35 10.81
CA THR A 385 -10.17 -9.23 9.87
C THR A 385 -9.52 -7.95 10.44
N VAL A 386 -9.85 -7.58 11.69
CA VAL A 386 -9.25 -6.41 12.33
C VAL A 386 -7.79 -6.66 12.75
N GLU A 387 -7.44 -7.92 13.04
CA GLU A 387 -6.02 -8.29 13.28
C GLU A 387 -5.19 -8.11 12.01
N ASN A 388 -5.71 -8.53 10.86
CA ASN A 388 -5.09 -8.31 9.55
C ASN A 388 -4.94 -6.82 9.23
N PHE A 389 -5.92 -5.98 9.62
CA PHE A 389 -5.79 -4.53 9.54
C PHE A 389 -4.54 -4.04 10.28
N PHE A 390 -4.41 -4.39 11.57
CA PHE A 390 -3.27 -3.91 12.36
C PHE A 390 -1.94 -4.50 11.90
N ASP A 391 -1.92 -5.74 11.43
CA ASP A 391 -0.71 -6.36 10.88
C ASP A 391 -0.26 -5.62 9.61
N THR A 392 -1.18 -5.36 8.69
CA THR A 392 -0.90 -4.58 7.48
C THR A 392 -0.48 -3.15 7.80
N ALA A 393 -1.21 -2.47 8.69
CA ALA A 393 -0.90 -1.09 9.08
C ALA A 393 0.49 -0.98 9.71
N LYS A 394 0.91 -1.93 10.53
CA LYS A 394 2.20 -1.94 11.21
C LYS A 394 3.34 -2.44 10.34
N ASN A 395 3.19 -3.60 9.74
CA ASN A 395 4.25 -4.29 9.03
C ASN A 395 4.28 -3.91 7.55
N GLY A 396 3.12 -3.69 6.94
CA GLY A 396 3.00 -3.33 5.52
C GLY A 396 3.13 -1.82 5.26
N LEU A 397 2.63 -0.97 6.18
CA LEU A 397 2.57 0.48 6.02
C LEU A 397 3.43 1.24 7.04
N HIS A 398 4.33 0.56 7.76
CA HIS A 398 5.22 1.16 8.77
C HIS A 398 4.49 2.00 9.84
N GLY A 399 3.30 1.54 10.27
CA GLY A 399 2.44 2.25 11.22
C GLY A 399 2.69 1.90 12.69
N ASP A 400 3.74 1.16 13.02
CA ASP A 400 4.10 0.73 14.38
C ASP A 400 4.67 1.87 15.25
N SER A 401 5.17 2.92 14.60
CA SER A 401 5.77 4.08 15.25
C SER A 401 5.52 5.37 14.47
N THR A 402 5.59 6.51 15.16
CA THR A 402 5.46 7.81 14.52
C THR A 402 6.53 8.79 15.03
N TYR A 403 6.98 9.67 14.13
CA TYR A 403 7.87 10.80 14.44
C TYR A 403 7.11 12.12 14.62
N MET A 404 5.79 12.11 14.50
CA MET A 404 4.93 13.28 14.71
C MET A 404 4.96 13.71 16.19
N ARG A 405 4.78 15.02 16.44
CA ARG A 405 5.06 15.62 17.75
C ARG A 405 3.84 16.06 18.53
N THR A 406 2.71 16.35 17.88
CA THR A 406 1.47 16.79 18.52
C THR A 406 0.35 15.78 18.27
N ASP A 407 -0.69 15.80 19.10
CA ASP A 407 -1.84 14.87 18.96
C ASP A 407 -2.51 15.01 17.59
N THR A 408 -2.70 16.25 17.09
CA THR A 408 -3.31 16.52 15.79
C THR A 408 -2.46 15.98 14.63
N HIS A 409 -1.14 16.21 14.63
CA HIS A 409 -0.27 15.63 13.60
C HIS A 409 -0.23 14.10 13.67
N ILE A 410 -0.21 13.51 14.86
CA ILE A 410 -0.25 12.06 15.05
C ILE A 410 -1.58 11.51 14.48
N MET A 411 -2.70 12.15 14.79
CA MET A 411 -4.01 11.73 14.28
C MET A 411 -4.09 11.87 12.76
N GLY A 412 -3.64 12.99 12.17
CA GLY A 412 -3.62 13.18 10.73
C GLY A 412 -2.72 12.16 10.01
N TYR A 413 -1.57 11.83 10.58
CA TYR A 413 -0.68 10.80 10.06
C TYR A 413 -1.32 9.40 10.09
N ASN A 414 -2.05 9.07 11.17
CA ASN A 414 -2.80 7.81 11.25
C ASN A 414 -4.01 7.81 10.32
N PHE A 415 -4.66 8.95 10.10
CA PHE A 415 -5.72 9.08 9.11
C PHE A 415 -5.21 8.82 7.69
N VAL A 416 -4.04 9.35 7.31
CA VAL A 416 -3.38 9.00 6.03
C VAL A 416 -3.04 7.50 5.97
N THR A 417 -2.62 6.89 7.08
CA THR A 417 -2.39 5.44 7.14
C THR A 417 -3.69 4.66 6.91
N PHE A 418 -4.79 5.14 7.46
CA PHE A 418 -6.11 4.56 7.23
C PHE A 418 -6.55 4.68 5.76
N LEU A 419 -6.33 5.83 5.12
CA LEU A 419 -6.58 5.99 3.68
C LEU A 419 -5.74 5.01 2.85
N ALA A 420 -4.46 4.88 3.16
CA ALA A 420 -3.58 3.91 2.50
C ALA A 420 -4.06 2.47 2.72
N PHE A 421 -4.57 2.14 3.91
CA PHE A 421 -5.13 0.84 4.18
C PHE A 421 -6.44 0.59 3.40
N CYS A 422 -7.29 1.58 3.23
CA CYS A 422 -8.47 1.47 2.37
C CYS A 422 -8.09 1.08 0.94
N ILE A 423 -7.07 1.75 0.38
CA ILE A 423 -6.56 1.45 -0.97
C ILE A 423 -5.94 0.04 -1.02
N TRP A 424 -5.15 -0.33 -0.01
CA TRP A 424 -4.59 -1.67 0.13
C TRP A 424 -5.67 -2.75 0.15
N HIS A 425 -6.73 -2.53 0.95
CA HIS A 425 -7.86 -3.44 1.05
C HIS A 425 -8.57 -3.61 -0.29
N ASP A 426 -8.80 -2.52 -1.03
CA ASP A 426 -9.48 -2.58 -2.32
C ASP A 426 -8.63 -3.34 -3.37
N ILE A 427 -7.29 -3.20 -3.37
CA ILE A 427 -6.39 -4.05 -4.19
C ILE A 427 -6.45 -5.51 -3.74
N HIS A 428 -6.51 -5.78 -2.43
CA HIS A 428 -6.62 -7.14 -1.89
C HIS A 428 -7.94 -7.80 -2.31
N ALA A 429 -9.05 -7.06 -2.27
CA ALA A 429 -10.35 -7.55 -2.72
C ALA A 429 -10.35 -7.93 -4.21
N TRP A 430 -9.61 -7.23 -5.07
CA TRP A 430 -9.44 -7.65 -6.46
C TRP A 430 -8.69 -8.98 -6.58
N LEU A 431 -7.69 -9.20 -5.73
CA LEU A 431 -6.94 -10.47 -5.70
C LEU A 431 -7.83 -11.62 -5.21
N GLU A 432 -8.62 -11.40 -4.15
CA GLU A 432 -9.59 -12.38 -3.64
C GLU A 432 -10.63 -12.75 -4.70
N ALA A 433 -11.21 -11.75 -5.38
CA ALA A 433 -12.16 -11.98 -6.46
C ALA A 433 -11.59 -12.78 -7.64
N ALA A 434 -10.27 -12.74 -7.83
CA ALA A 434 -9.54 -13.47 -8.85
C ALA A 434 -8.91 -14.79 -8.36
N ASP A 435 -9.10 -15.19 -7.10
CA ASP A 435 -8.47 -16.36 -6.43
C ASP A 435 -6.93 -16.28 -6.49
N LEU A 436 -6.37 -15.09 -6.27
CA LEU A 436 -4.93 -14.80 -6.39
C LEU A 436 -4.30 -14.31 -5.08
N GLU A 437 -5.04 -14.16 -3.99
CA GLU A 437 -4.56 -13.66 -2.69
C GLU A 437 -3.50 -14.57 -2.06
N HIS A 438 -3.50 -15.86 -2.40
CA HIS A 438 -2.46 -16.82 -1.96
C HIS A 438 -1.14 -16.66 -2.72
N ARG A 439 -1.14 -15.99 -3.87
CA ARG A 439 0.01 -15.83 -4.76
C ARG A 439 0.59 -14.43 -4.76
N TYR A 440 -0.25 -13.42 -4.60
CA TYR A 440 0.12 -12.01 -4.65
C TYR A 440 -0.40 -11.24 -3.46
N THR A 441 0.39 -10.30 -2.97
CA THR A 441 -0.04 -9.26 -2.05
C THR A 441 -0.28 -7.96 -2.81
N PRO A 442 -1.03 -6.98 -2.27
CA PRO A 442 -1.13 -5.64 -2.87
C PRO A 442 0.23 -4.99 -3.16
N ALA A 443 1.22 -5.16 -2.28
CA ALA A 443 2.59 -4.68 -2.52
C ALA A 443 3.23 -5.34 -3.75
N ASN A 444 3.00 -6.66 -3.97
CA ASN A 444 3.49 -7.34 -5.17
C ASN A 444 2.82 -6.81 -6.43
N VAL A 445 1.52 -6.49 -6.40
CA VAL A 445 0.80 -5.87 -7.52
C VAL A 445 1.44 -4.53 -7.85
N LEU A 446 1.57 -3.61 -6.87
CA LEU A 446 2.17 -2.29 -7.07
C LEU A 446 3.60 -2.39 -7.63
N LYS A 447 4.43 -3.30 -7.07
CA LYS A 447 5.79 -3.52 -7.54
C LYS A 447 5.84 -4.05 -8.98
N LYS A 448 4.96 -4.96 -9.36
CA LYS A 448 4.89 -5.48 -10.74
C LYS A 448 4.46 -4.40 -11.73
N PHE A 449 3.43 -3.64 -11.39
CA PHE A 449 2.92 -2.58 -12.26
C PHE A 449 3.89 -1.39 -12.37
N ALA A 450 4.78 -1.16 -11.41
CA ALA A 450 5.85 -0.17 -11.50
C ALA A 450 6.83 -0.40 -12.68
N ALA A 451 6.82 -1.59 -13.32
CA ALA A 451 7.56 -1.85 -14.53
C ALA A 451 7.05 -1.03 -15.73
N VAL A 452 5.80 -0.57 -15.71
CA VAL A 452 5.20 0.25 -16.77
C VAL A 452 5.44 1.71 -16.46
N LYS A 453 6.15 2.39 -17.38
CA LYS A 453 6.57 3.79 -17.23
C LYS A 453 5.87 4.70 -18.23
N MET A 454 5.77 5.97 -17.87
CA MET A 454 5.40 7.06 -18.77
C MET A 454 6.65 7.85 -19.15
N TYR A 455 6.94 7.92 -20.43
CA TYR A 455 8.02 8.71 -20.99
C TYR A 455 7.48 10.04 -21.52
N TYR A 456 7.91 11.14 -20.97
CA TYR A 456 7.54 12.48 -21.43
C TYR A 456 8.51 12.93 -22.53
N MET A 457 8.11 12.70 -23.76
CA MET A 457 8.89 13.02 -24.96
C MET A 457 8.64 14.46 -25.42
N SER A 458 9.43 14.93 -26.40
CA SER A 458 9.21 16.25 -27.02
C SER A 458 7.90 16.37 -27.81
N ASP A 459 7.41 15.24 -28.27
CA ASP A 459 6.16 15.09 -29.04
C ASP A 459 4.95 14.62 -28.21
N GLY A 460 5.12 14.50 -26.89
CA GLY A 460 4.06 14.14 -25.93
C GLY A 460 4.42 12.94 -25.07
N PRO A 461 3.55 12.58 -24.11
CA PRO A 461 3.75 11.42 -23.25
C PRO A 461 3.56 10.12 -24.04
N LYS A 462 4.41 9.12 -23.77
CA LYS A 462 4.35 7.78 -24.35
C LYS A 462 4.51 6.73 -23.24
N MET A 463 3.55 5.83 -23.15
CA MET A 463 3.64 4.69 -22.24
C MET A 463 4.66 3.67 -22.77
N SER A 464 5.42 3.06 -21.86
CA SER A 464 6.29 1.92 -22.20
C SER A 464 5.46 0.70 -22.64
N ASP A 465 6.11 -0.26 -23.27
CA ASP A 465 5.48 -1.57 -23.48
C ASP A 465 5.06 -2.18 -22.14
N VAL A 466 3.88 -2.80 -22.11
CA VAL A 466 3.37 -3.50 -20.94
C VAL A 466 3.92 -4.93 -20.96
N PRO A 467 4.76 -5.34 -19.98
CA PRO A 467 5.26 -6.70 -19.88
C PRO A 467 4.11 -7.73 -19.85
N LYS A 468 4.34 -8.90 -20.45
CA LYS A 468 3.29 -9.93 -20.57
C LYS A 468 2.72 -10.33 -19.20
N ASP A 469 3.57 -10.53 -18.20
CA ASP A 469 3.16 -10.93 -16.85
C ASP A 469 2.38 -9.84 -16.10
N VAL A 470 2.59 -8.55 -16.42
CA VAL A 470 1.78 -7.41 -15.92
C VAL A 470 0.43 -7.39 -16.59
N ARG A 471 0.40 -7.58 -17.92
CA ARG A 471 -0.85 -7.66 -18.71
C ARG A 471 -1.71 -8.82 -18.26
N ASP A 472 -1.11 -10.02 -18.10
CA ASP A 472 -1.81 -11.23 -17.67
C ASP A 472 -2.39 -11.08 -16.25
N LEU A 473 -1.65 -10.43 -15.34
CA LEU A 473 -2.14 -10.14 -13.99
C LEU A 473 -3.26 -9.09 -14.05
N GLY A 474 -3.07 -8.01 -14.78
CA GLY A 474 -4.08 -6.96 -14.97
C GLY A 474 -5.42 -7.52 -15.46
N ALA A 475 -5.38 -8.33 -16.52
CA ALA A 475 -6.58 -8.97 -17.07
C ALA A 475 -7.33 -9.83 -16.02
N LYS A 476 -6.60 -10.53 -15.14
CA LYS A 476 -7.20 -11.36 -14.09
C LYS A 476 -7.88 -10.55 -12.98
N ILE A 477 -7.29 -9.42 -12.60
CA ILE A 477 -7.85 -8.53 -11.57
C ILE A 477 -8.78 -7.44 -12.14
N GLY A 478 -9.13 -7.52 -13.44
CA GLY A 478 -10.04 -6.58 -14.10
C GLY A 478 -9.43 -5.20 -14.39
N ILE A 479 -8.10 -5.09 -14.48
CA ILE A 479 -7.38 -3.83 -14.71
C ILE A 479 -6.67 -3.88 -16.08
N GLU A 480 -7.01 -2.96 -16.95
CA GLU A 480 -6.33 -2.76 -18.24
C GLU A 480 -5.62 -1.41 -18.26
N LEU A 481 -4.31 -1.44 -18.53
CA LEU A 481 -3.52 -0.24 -18.81
C LEU A 481 -3.79 0.21 -20.26
N LYS A 482 -4.26 1.42 -20.43
CA LYS A 482 -4.60 2.02 -21.72
C LYS A 482 -3.66 3.18 -22.03
#